data_1b723d582e40b8543b51492c20eaabe6
#
_entry.id   1b723d582e40b8543b51492c20eaabe6
#
_cell.length_a   1.000
_cell.length_b   1.000
_cell.length_c   1.000
_cell.angle_alpha   90.00
_cell.angle_beta   90.00
_cell.angle_gamma   90.00
#
_symmetry.space_group_name_H-M   'P 1'
#
loop_
_entity.id
_entity.type
_entity.pdbx_description
1 polymer ?
#
loop_
_entity_poly.entity_id
_entity_poly.type
_entity_poly.pdbx_seq_one_letter_code
_entity_poly.pdbx_strand_id
1 'polypeptide(L)'
;MQACMECDTHRGRSMIHLEFVDRAASTQTSPVVCMHCEDPTCARVCPADAIKQTEDGIVHSSLKPRCIGCSNCVIACPFGVPHYVAEIDQMMKCDMCFDRTSVGKKPMCATVCPSQALYFGPAAEIERLRVEKPINEFQFGRQTVRTKVRLMSDPATDQLDFDVMSFMPDQDQVPDITEFVVWGL
;
A
#
# COMPACT_ATOMS: atom_id res chain seq x y z
N MET A 1 10.46 4.26 -7.50
CA MET A 1 10.24 5.15 -6.35
C MET A 1 10.40 6.62 -6.73
N GLN A 2 11.47 7.04 -7.44
CA GLN A 2 11.67 8.46 -7.83
C GLN A 2 10.43 9.09 -8.49
N ALA A 3 9.86 8.43 -9.48
CA ALA A 3 8.65 8.93 -10.16
C ALA A 3 7.44 9.16 -9.22
N CYS A 4 7.37 8.41 -8.13
CA CYS A 4 6.30 8.58 -7.15
C CYS A 4 6.45 9.91 -6.37
N MET A 5 7.68 10.37 -6.20
CA MET A 5 8.00 11.61 -5.50
C MET A 5 7.62 12.87 -6.30
N GLU A 6 7.48 12.73 -7.62
CA GLU A 6 7.11 13.83 -8.54
C GLU A 6 5.63 14.22 -8.47
N CYS A 7 4.80 13.44 -7.78
CA CYS A 7 3.40 13.79 -7.59
C CYS A 7 3.25 14.83 -6.48
N ASP A 8 2.53 15.91 -6.76
CA ASP A 8 2.30 17.02 -5.81
C ASP A 8 1.61 16.53 -4.54
N THR A 9 0.66 15.60 -4.68
CA THR A 9 -0.05 15.01 -3.54
C THR A 9 0.85 14.21 -2.61
N HIS A 10 2.00 13.72 -3.12
CA HIS A 10 2.97 12.95 -2.34
C HIS A 10 4.04 13.82 -1.66
N ARG A 11 4.07 15.11 -1.95
CA ARG A 11 4.95 16.09 -1.30
C ARG A 11 6.44 15.70 -1.29
N GLY A 12 6.93 15.22 -2.42
CA GLY A 12 8.33 14.81 -2.58
C GLY A 12 8.68 13.47 -1.91
N ARG A 13 7.69 12.67 -1.52
CA ARG A 13 7.90 11.37 -0.85
C ARG A 13 7.41 10.21 -1.71
N SER A 14 8.11 9.08 -1.64
CA SER A 14 7.63 7.86 -2.27
C SER A 14 6.54 7.21 -1.42
N MET A 15 5.40 6.92 -2.04
CA MET A 15 4.31 6.15 -1.45
C MET A 15 4.36 4.67 -1.87
N ILE A 16 5.44 4.28 -2.53
CA ILE A 16 5.77 2.89 -2.87
C ILE A 16 7.04 2.54 -2.11
N HIS A 17 7.01 1.47 -1.34
CA HIS A 17 8.17 0.91 -0.65
C HIS A 17 8.52 -0.44 -1.28
N LEU A 18 9.78 -0.82 -1.18
CA LEU A 18 10.26 -2.13 -1.61
C LEU A 18 10.67 -2.89 -0.35
N GLU A 19 10.02 -4.03 -0.15
CA GLU A 19 10.43 -4.98 0.86
C GLU A 19 11.31 -6.04 0.21
N PHE A 20 12.44 -6.33 0.84
CA PHE A 20 13.36 -7.36 0.40
C PHE A 20 13.04 -8.64 1.18
N VAL A 21 12.66 -9.68 0.45
CA VAL A 21 12.33 -10.97 1.04
C VAL A 21 13.44 -11.94 0.66
N ASP A 22 14.43 -12.06 1.53
CA ASP A 22 15.51 -13.03 1.35
C ASP A 22 15.07 -14.38 1.88
N ARG A 23 14.97 -15.35 0.97
CA ARG A 23 14.74 -16.76 1.30
C ARG A 23 15.98 -17.55 0.93
N ALA A 24 16.18 -18.71 1.57
CA ALA A 24 17.33 -19.58 1.28
C ALA A 24 17.49 -19.97 -0.19
N ALA A 25 16.41 -19.93 -0.96
CA ALA A 25 16.40 -20.33 -2.39
C ALA A 25 16.28 -19.14 -3.36
N SER A 26 15.91 -17.92 -2.92
CA SER A 26 15.76 -16.76 -3.81
C SER A 26 15.72 -15.46 -3.03
N THR A 27 16.34 -14.42 -3.63
CA THR A 27 16.15 -13.02 -3.20
C THR A 27 15.02 -12.42 -4.00
N GLN A 28 13.94 -12.02 -3.33
CA GLN A 28 12.78 -11.42 -3.97
C GLN A 28 12.53 -10.03 -3.41
N THR A 29 12.07 -9.14 -4.28
CA THR A 29 11.62 -7.79 -3.89
C THR A 29 10.11 -7.71 -4.12
N SER A 30 9.38 -7.29 -3.10
CA SER A 30 7.94 -7.06 -3.20
C SER A 30 7.63 -5.57 -3.09
N PRO A 31 6.87 -4.98 -4.01
CA PRO A 31 6.41 -3.61 -3.87
C PRO A 31 5.25 -3.56 -2.86
N VAL A 32 5.42 -2.75 -1.82
CA VAL A 32 4.35 -2.41 -0.89
C VAL A 32 3.71 -1.11 -1.35
N VAL A 33 2.48 -1.19 -1.81
CA VAL A 33 1.70 -0.06 -2.35
C VAL A 33 0.24 -0.18 -1.93
N CYS A 34 -0.46 0.94 -1.87
CA CYS A 34 -1.89 0.92 -1.55
C CYS A 34 -2.68 0.11 -2.58
N MET A 35 -3.43 -0.87 -2.12
CA MET A 35 -4.24 -1.74 -2.97
C MET A 35 -5.61 -1.14 -3.30
N HIS A 36 -5.95 0.04 -2.77
CA HIS A 36 -7.24 0.70 -2.98
C HIS A 36 -8.43 -0.26 -2.81
N CYS A 37 -8.58 -0.76 -1.58
CA CYS A 37 -9.62 -1.72 -1.21
C CYS A 37 -11.01 -1.20 -1.57
N GLU A 38 -11.91 -2.09 -1.98
CA GLU A 38 -13.32 -1.74 -2.24
C GLU A 38 -14.02 -1.29 -0.97
N ASP A 39 -13.73 -1.94 0.15
CA ASP A 39 -14.12 -1.51 1.50
C ASP A 39 -12.88 -1.13 2.30
N PRO A 40 -12.44 0.16 2.25
CA PRO A 40 -11.17 0.58 2.82
C PRO A 40 -11.25 0.69 4.35
N THR A 41 -10.73 -0.31 5.05
CA THR A 41 -10.67 -0.32 6.53
C THR A 41 -9.98 0.91 7.09
N CYS A 42 -8.92 1.41 6.43
CA CYS A 42 -8.21 2.62 6.84
C CYS A 42 -9.10 3.88 6.86
N ALA A 43 -10.07 4.00 5.94
CA ALA A 43 -11.04 5.08 5.93
C ALA A 43 -12.09 4.89 7.03
N ARG A 44 -12.58 3.65 7.21
CA ARG A 44 -13.62 3.31 8.20
C ARG A 44 -13.19 3.54 9.64
N VAL A 45 -11.93 3.28 9.96
CA VAL A 45 -11.40 3.43 11.32
C VAL A 45 -10.91 4.85 11.62
N CYS A 46 -10.97 5.76 10.66
CA CYS A 46 -10.47 7.12 10.85
C CYS A 46 -11.47 7.96 11.67
N PRO A 47 -11.18 8.28 12.95
CA PRO A 47 -12.12 9.01 13.79
C PRO A 47 -12.29 10.47 13.36
N ALA A 48 -11.31 11.00 12.64
CA ALA A 48 -11.31 12.37 12.14
C ALA A 48 -11.87 12.48 10.71
N ASP A 49 -12.33 11.37 10.13
CA ASP A 49 -12.83 11.30 8.76
C ASP A 49 -11.86 11.96 7.75
N ALA A 50 -10.56 11.76 7.98
CA ALA A 50 -9.50 12.36 7.19
C ALA A 50 -9.15 11.55 5.92
N ILE A 51 -9.49 10.27 5.88
CA ILE A 51 -9.27 9.40 4.72
C ILE A 51 -10.61 9.21 4.00
N LYS A 52 -10.64 9.51 2.71
CA LYS A 52 -11.83 9.41 1.88
C LYS A 52 -11.61 8.47 0.71
N GLN A 53 -12.68 7.89 0.22
CA GLN A 53 -12.71 7.16 -1.03
C GLN A 53 -13.53 7.94 -2.06
N THR A 54 -13.02 8.03 -3.28
CA THR A 54 -13.75 8.61 -4.41
C THR A 54 -14.78 7.63 -4.96
N GLU A 55 -15.69 8.13 -5.80
CA GLU A 55 -16.66 7.28 -6.52
C GLU A 55 -15.96 6.25 -7.43
N ASP A 56 -14.81 6.62 -8.00
CA ASP A 56 -13.96 5.72 -8.79
C ASP A 56 -13.23 4.66 -7.95
N GLY A 57 -13.36 4.73 -6.62
CA GLY A 57 -12.74 3.80 -5.68
C GLY A 57 -11.30 4.12 -5.32
N ILE A 58 -10.78 5.30 -5.66
CA ILE A 58 -9.47 5.77 -5.18
C ILE A 58 -9.59 6.15 -3.72
N VAL A 59 -8.73 5.57 -2.89
CA VAL A 59 -8.64 5.93 -1.47
C VAL A 59 -7.54 6.97 -1.30
N HIS A 60 -7.88 8.16 -0.84
CA HIS A 60 -6.93 9.26 -0.65
C HIS A 60 -5.98 9.02 0.52
N SER A 61 -4.85 9.73 0.52
CA SER A 61 -4.08 9.99 1.74
C SER A 61 -4.91 10.79 2.73
N SER A 62 -4.51 10.83 3.98
CA SER A 62 -5.22 11.63 4.97
C SER A 62 -5.18 13.12 4.60
N LEU A 63 -6.30 13.80 4.78
CA LEU A 63 -6.43 15.23 4.50
C LEU A 63 -6.01 16.07 5.71
N LYS A 64 -5.13 17.05 5.52
CA LYS A 64 -4.92 18.12 6.47
C LYS A 64 -6.01 19.21 6.24
N PRO A 65 -6.53 19.82 7.29
CA PRO A 65 -6.16 19.74 8.72
C PRO A 65 -6.87 18.64 9.54
N ARG A 66 -7.57 17.70 8.92
CA ARG A 66 -8.38 16.71 9.63
C ARG A 66 -7.55 15.61 10.31
N CYS A 67 -6.40 15.24 9.75
CA CYS A 67 -5.57 14.18 10.31
C CYS A 67 -5.04 14.56 11.69
N ILE A 68 -5.28 13.71 12.68
CA ILE A 68 -4.84 13.87 14.08
C ILE A 68 -3.67 12.96 14.45
N GLY A 69 -3.07 12.26 13.48
CA GLY A 69 -1.90 11.39 13.71
C GLY A 69 -2.15 10.14 14.58
N CYS A 70 -3.39 9.71 14.77
CA CYS A 70 -3.74 8.64 15.72
C CYS A 70 -3.29 7.22 15.32
N SER A 71 -2.74 7.04 14.12
CA SER A 71 -2.24 5.78 13.55
C SER A 71 -3.24 4.62 13.42
N ASN A 72 -4.53 4.82 13.67
CA ASN A 72 -5.54 3.76 13.52
C ASN A 72 -5.54 3.16 12.10
N CYS A 73 -5.34 3.98 11.08
CA CYS A 73 -5.28 3.53 9.69
C CYS A 73 -4.07 2.65 9.38
N VAL A 74 -2.95 2.83 10.11
CA VAL A 74 -1.76 1.95 10.02
C VAL A 74 -2.11 0.56 10.53
N ILE A 75 -2.66 0.51 11.75
CA ILE A 75 -3.00 -0.74 12.44
C ILE A 75 -4.09 -1.51 11.69
N ALA A 76 -5.05 -0.80 11.11
CA ALA A 76 -6.19 -1.43 10.41
C ALA A 76 -5.87 -1.88 8.98
N CYS A 77 -4.75 -1.47 8.40
CA CYS A 77 -4.42 -1.83 7.02
C CYS A 77 -3.81 -3.24 6.97
N PRO A 78 -4.47 -4.22 6.33
CA PRO A 78 -3.93 -5.58 6.25
C PRO A 78 -2.66 -5.67 5.39
N PHE A 79 -2.39 -4.65 4.57
CA PHE A 79 -1.20 -4.56 3.72
C PHE A 79 -0.09 -3.67 4.31
N GLY A 80 -0.26 -3.12 5.52
CA GLY A 80 0.76 -2.31 6.20
C GLY A 80 1.17 -1.01 5.48
N VAL A 81 0.33 -0.47 4.58
CA VAL A 81 0.73 0.61 3.66
C VAL A 81 0.74 2.02 4.25
N PRO A 82 -0.27 2.46 5.03
CA PRO A 82 -0.25 3.82 5.57
C PRO A 82 0.90 4.02 6.54
N HIS A 83 1.58 5.15 6.44
CA HIS A 83 2.67 5.51 7.33
C HIS A 83 2.54 6.96 7.80
N TYR A 84 3.03 7.24 9.00
CA TYR A 84 3.04 8.57 9.57
C TYR A 84 4.29 9.33 9.14
N VAL A 85 4.08 10.53 8.64
CA VAL A 85 5.14 11.45 8.22
C VAL A 85 5.24 12.56 9.25
N ALA A 86 6.20 12.45 10.15
CA ALA A 86 6.34 13.35 11.30
C ALA A 86 6.56 14.82 10.89
N GLU A 87 7.32 15.05 9.82
CA GLU A 87 7.68 16.39 9.37
C GLU A 87 6.48 17.22 8.90
N ILE A 88 5.41 16.56 8.49
CA ILE A 88 4.17 17.22 8.08
C ILE A 88 2.99 16.86 8.99
N ASP A 89 3.26 16.10 10.05
CA ASP A 89 2.26 15.62 11.01
C ASP A 89 1.02 15.03 10.31
N GLN A 90 1.25 14.06 9.43
CA GLN A 90 0.19 13.52 8.58
C GLN A 90 0.44 12.05 8.22
N MET A 91 -0.65 11.27 8.20
CA MET A 91 -0.61 9.92 7.63
C MET A 91 -0.67 9.99 6.11
N MET A 92 0.24 9.29 5.46
CA MET A 92 0.31 9.25 4.00
C MET A 92 0.30 7.82 3.46
N LYS A 93 -0.15 7.68 2.24
CA LYS A 93 -0.12 6.46 1.43
C LYS A 93 -0.32 6.81 -0.03
N CYS A 94 -0.13 5.87 -0.95
CA CYS A 94 -0.46 6.08 -2.35
C CYS A 94 -1.94 6.47 -2.52
N ASP A 95 -2.19 7.54 -3.27
CA ASP A 95 -3.51 8.07 -3.66
C ASP A 95 -3.70 8.02 -5.19
N MET A 96 -2.96 7.15 -5.89
CA MET A 96 -2.93 7.05 -7.35
C MET A 96 -2.47 8.34 -8.05
N CYS A 97 -1.65 9.19 -7.40
CA CYS A 97 -1.34 10.54 -7.88
C CYS A 97 -2.63 11.29 -8.24
N PHE A 98 -3.48 11.55 -7.28
CA PHE A 98 -4.82 12.10 -7.49
C PHE A 98 -4.82 13.46 -8.21
N ASP A 99 -3.78 14.27 -8.01
CA ASP A 99 -3.52 15.50 -8.76
C ASP A 99 -3.49 15.27 -10.29
N ARG A 100 -3.03 14.10 -10.71
CA ARG A 100 -2.94 13.70 -12.12
C ARG A 100 -4.18 12.94 -12.59
N THR A 101 -4.62 11.95 -11.81
CA THR A 101 -5.73 11.07 -12.22
C THR A 101 -7.06 11.80 -12.27
N SER A 102 -7.28 12.81 -11.41
CA SER A 102 -8.46 13.66 -11.44
C SER A 102 -8.62 14.48 -12.74
N VAL A 103 -7.53 14.71 -13.46
CA VAL A 103 -7.52 15.40 -14.76
C VAL A 103 -7.28 14.44 -15.94
N GLY A 104 -7.52 13.15 -15.74
CA GLY A 104 -7.44 12.12 -16.78
C GLY A 104 -6.03 11.69 -17.18
N LYS A 105 -5.00 12.05 -16.40
CA LYS A 105 -3.62 11.61 -16.62
C LYS A 105 -3.33 10.31 -15.86
N LYS A 106 -2.38 9.53 -16.36
CA LYS A 106 -1.90 8.33 -15.64
C LYS A 106 -1.06 8.70 -14.41
N PRO A 107 -1.05 7.89 -13.35
CA PRO A 107 -0.08 8.02 -12.26
C PRO A 107 1.36 8.04 -12.78
N MET A 108 2.26 8.73 -12.09
CA MET A 108 3.65 8.86 -12.56
C MET A 108 4.35 7.52 -12.69
N CYS A 109 4.17 6.60 -11.74
CA CYS A 109 4.77 5.27 -11.80
C CYS A 109 4.34 4.48 -13.05
N ALA A 110 3.07 4.55 -13.44
CA ALA A 110 2.57 3.92 -14.67
C ALA A 110 3.01 4.67 -15.94
N THR A 111 3.22 6.00 -15.85
CA THR A 111 3.67 6.82 -16.98
C THR A 111 5.12 6.51 -17.37
N VAL A 112 5.99 6.29 -16.38
CA VAL A 112 7.44 6.10 -16.60
C VAL A 112 7.86 4.63 -16.64
N CYS A 113 6.95 3.68 -16.47
CA CYS A 113 7.27 2.26 -16.47
C CYS A 113 7.64 1.78 -17.89
N PRO A 114 8.92 1.47 -18.19
CA PRO A 114 9.34 1.15 -19.54
C PRO A 114 8.82 -0.21 -20.02
N SER A 115 8.64 -1.15 -19.11
CA SER A 115 8.11 -2.48 -19.38
C SER A 115 6.58 -2.54 -19.38
N GLN A 116 5.91 -1.44 -18.99
CA GLN A 116 4.46 -1.38 -18.77
C GLN A 116 3.93 -2.41 -17.74
N ALA A 117 4.81 -2.89 -16.87
CA ALA A 117 4.42 -3.77 -15.76
C ALA A 117 3.41 -3.10 -14.80
N LEU A 118 3.45 -1.75 -14.72
CA LEU A 118 2.46 -0.95 -14.02
C LEU A 118 1.49 -0.35 -15.03
N TYR A 119 0.33 -0.96 -15.17
CA TYR A 119 -0.72 -0.50 -16.06
C TYR A 119 -1.79 0.27 -15.29
N PHE A 120 -2.25 1.38 -15.84
CA PHE A 120 -3.37 2.17 -15.35
C PHE A 120 -4.33 2.51 -16.48
N GLY A 121 -5.60 2.19 -16.30
CA GLY A 121 -6.64 2.44 -17.31
C GLY A 121 -8.02 2.05 -16.81
N PRO A 122 -9.06 2.18 -17.65
CA PRO A 122 -10.42 1.76 -17.34
C PRO A 122 -10.49 0.27 -16.98
N ALA A 123 -11.37 -0.08 -16.04
CA ALA A 123 -11.53 -1.46 -15.59
C ALA A 123 -11.82 -2.43 -16.75
N ALA A 124 -12.66 -2.01 -17.72
CA ALA A 124 -12.98 -2.82 -18.89
C ALA A 124 -11.76 -3.11 -19.79
N GLU A 125 -10.81 -2.17 -19.87
CA GLU A 125 -9.57 -2.38 -20.61
C GLU A 125 -8.62 -3.30 -19.85
N ILE A 126 -8.50 -3.13 -18.55
CA ILE A 126 -7.76 -4.04 -17.68
C ILE A 126 -8.32 -5.45 -17.81
N GLU A 127 -9.65 -5.63 -17.78
CA GLU A 127 -10.31 -6.92 -18.00
C GLU A 127 -9.92 -7.56 -19.34
N ARG A 128 -9.88 -6.75 -20.41
CA ARG A 128 -9.50 -7.23 -21.74
C ARG A 128 -8.03 -7.63 -21.87
N LEU A 129 -7.14 -6.91 -21.17
CA LEU A 129 -5.70 -7.21 -21.17
C LEU A 129 -5.36 -8.44 -20.33
N ARG A 130 -6.32 -8.93 -19.57
CA ARG A 130 -6.15 -10.08 -18.68
C ARG A 130 -6.29 -11.38 -19.44
N VAL A 131 -5.21 -11.87 -19.94
CA VAL A 131 -5.14 -13.21 -20.49
C VAL A 131 -5.10 -14.28 -19.38
N GLU A 132 -4.76 -13.90 -18.15
CA GLU A 132 -4.48 -14.78 -17.03
C GLU A 132 -5.11 -14.27 -15.71
N LYS A 133 -5.24 -15.14 -14.71
CA LYS A 133 -5.92 -14.87 -13.44
C LYS A 133 -5.29 -13.69 -12.69
N PRO A 134 -5.94 -12.55 -12.55
CA PRO A 134 -5.44 -11.49 -11.70
C PRO A 134 -5.89 -11.72 -10.27
N ILE A 135 -5.03 -11.45 -9.36
CA ILE A 135 -5.30 -11.49 -7.94
C ILE A 135 -5.77 -10.10 -7.50
N ASN A 136 -6.99 -10.02 -7.06
CA ASN A 136 -7.58 -8.82 -6.45
C ASN A 136 -8.46 -9.16 -5.24
N GLU A 137 -8.35 -10.39 -4.77
CA GLU A 137 -9.04 -10.87 -3.59
C GLU A 137 -8.01 -11.53 -2.68
N PHE A 138 -7.91 -11.04 -1.45
CA PHE A 138 -6.92 -11.45 -0.47
C PHE A 138 -7.60 -11.94 0.80
N GLN A 139 -7.13 -13.05 1.33
CA GLN A 139 -7.67 -13.64 2.54
C GLN A 139 -6.77 -13.31 3.74
N PHE A 140 -7.33 -12.63 4.75
CA PHE A 140 -6.66 -12.35 6.02
C PHE A 140 -7.46 -12.99 7.16
N GLY A 141 -7.04 -14.19 7.56
CA GLY A 141 -7.79 -14.99 8.53
C GLY A 141 -9.20 -15.31 8.02
N ARG A 142 -10.24 -14.72 8.65
CA ARG A 142 -11.64 -14.90 8.25
C ARG A 142 -12.16 -13.76 7.36
N GLN A 143 -11.37 -12.76 7.11
CA GLN A 143 -11.75 -11.59 6.33
C GLN A 143 -11.24 -11.71 4.90
N THR A 144 -12.13 -11.51 3.93
CA THR A 144 -11.78 -11.38 2.51
C THR A 144 -11.74 -9.90 2.15
N VAL A 145 -10.61 -9.44 1.59
CA VAL A 145 -10.41 -8.06 1.15
C VAL A 145 -10.32 -8.02 -0.36
N ARG A 146 -11.24 -7.32 -1.00
CA ARG A 146 -11.22 -7.04 -2.44
C ARG A 146 -10.58 -5.70 -2.71
N THR A 147 -9.83 -5.63 -3.81
CA THR A 147 -9.02 -4.45 -4.14
C THR A 147 -9.23 -3.99 -5.57
N LYS A 148 -9.03 -2.69 -5.81
CA LYS A 148 -9.02 -2.11 -7.16
C LYS A 148 -7.69 -2.38 -7.87
N VAL A 149 -6.59 -2.38 -7.14
CA VAL A 149 -5.30 -2.82 -7.67
C VAL A 149 -5.33 -4.33 -7.84
N ARG A 150 -4.79 -4.79 -8.95
CA ARG A 150 -4.78 -6.19 -9.32
C ARG A 150 -3.34 -6.61 -9.56
N LEU A 151 -2.95 -7.71 -8.96
CA LEU A 151 -1.64 -8.32 -9.19
C LEU A 151 -1.78 -9.35 -10.30
N MET A 152 -0.90 -9.26 -11.29
CA MET A 152 -0.78 -10.28 -12.33
C MET A 152 0.24 -11.30 -11.83
N SER A 153 -0.18 -12.55 -11.75
CA SER A 153 0.63 -13.68 -11.29
C SER A 153 0.87 -14.67 -12.41
N ASP A 154 1.92 -15.45 -12.32
CA ASP A 154 2.14 -16.60 -13.19
C ASP A 154 0.94 -17.56 -13.07
N PRO A 155 0.42 -18.11 -14.20
CA PRO A 155 -0.69 -19.08 -14.18
C PRO A 155 -0.39 -20.33 -13.34
N ALA A 156 0.87 -20.68 -13.17
CA ALA A 156 1.31 -21.80 -12.34
C ALA A 156 1.20 -21.51 -10.83
N THR A 157 0.94 -20.25 -10.44
CA THR A 157 0.82 -19.86 -9.03
C THR A 157 -0.64 -19.92 -8.60
N ASP A 158 -1.06 -21.05 -8.05
CA ASP A 158 -2.45 -21.22 -7.58
C ASP A 158 -2.73 -20.44 -6.28
N GLN A 159 -1.70 -20.11 -5.51
CA GLN A 159 -1.82 -19.42 -4.24
C GLN A 159 -0.58 -18.57 -3.96
N LEU A 160 -0.77 -17.26 -3.69
CA LEU A 160 0.26 -16.41 -3.10
C LEU A 160 0.09 -16.48 -1.57
N ASP A 161 0.87 -17.34 -0.95
CA ASP A 161 0.97 -17.36 0.50
C ASP A 161 1.92 -16.26 0.95
N PHE A 162 1.37 -15.21 1.52
CA PHE A 162 2.13 -14.27 2.32
C PHE A 162 2.24 -14.83 3.74
N ASP A 163 3.31 -15.54 4.00
CA ASP A 163 3.59 -15.96 5.37
C ASP A 163 4.14 -14.77 6.15
N VAL A 164 3.23 -14.10 6.86
CA VAL A 164 3.58 -12.95 7.72
C VAL A 164 4.58 -13.36 8.81
N MET A 165 4.58 -14.63 9.23
CA MET A 165 5.48 -15.12 10.25
C MET A 165 6.92 -15.24 9.75
N SER A 166 7.14 -15.40 8.44
CA SER A 166 8.49 -15.39 7.85
C SER A 166 9.14 -14.01 7.84
N PHE A 167 8.38 -12.94 8.09
CA PHE A 167 8.87 -11.56 8.23
C PHE A 167 9.19 -11.18 9.68
N MET A 168 8.81 -12.01 10.64
CA MET A 168 9.22 -11.78 12.02
C MET A 168 10.67 -12.22 12.18
N PRO A 169 11.55 -11.35 12.72
CA PRO A 169 12.90 -11.78 13.07
C PRO A 169 12.79 -13.00 13.99
N ASP A 170 13.70 -13.96 13.80
CA ASP A 170 13.80 -15.12 14.70
C ASP A 170 13.70 -14.63 16.15
N GLN A 171 12.85 -15.27 16.95
CA GLN A 171 12.64 -14.87 18.35
C GLN A 171 13.94 -14.83 19.15
N ASP A 172 14.95 -15.55 18.69
CA ASP A 172 16.31 -15.54 19.26
C ASP A 172 17.09 -14.26 18.91
N GLN A 173 16.63 -13.42 17.99
CA GLN A 173 17.22 -12.13 17.62
C GLN A 173 16.45 -10.92 18.15
N VAL A 174 15.36 -11.14 18.88
CA VAL A 174 14.69 -10.03 19.56
C VAL A 174 15.64 -9.55 20.68
N PRO A 175 16.13 -8.29 20.60
CA PRO A 175 16.98 -7.77 21.68
C PRO A 175 16.22 -7.91 23.00
N ASP A 176 16.91 -8.36 24.02
CA ASP A 176 16.33 -8.45 25.35
C ASP A 176 15.87 -7.06 25.78
N ILE A 177 14.56 -6.83 25.73
CA ILE A 177 13.95 -5.54 26.08
C ILE A 177 14.11 -5.19 27.56
N THR A 178 14.70 -6.06 28.38
CA THR A 178 14.99 -5.76 29.78
C THR A 178 16.13 -4.76 29.95
N GLU A 179 16.93 -4.48 28.91
CA GLU A 179 18.01 -3.48 28.93
C GLU A 179 17.58 -2.07 28.51
N PHE A 180 16.32 -1.82 28.20
CA PHE A 180 15.86 -0.45 28.01
C PHE A 180 15.84 0.29 29.35
N VAL A 181 16.90 1.08 29.59
CA VAL A 181 16.95 2.04 30.67
C VAL A 181 15.80 3.03 30.52
N VAL A 182 14.77 2.90 31.33
CA VAL A 182 13.73 3.91 31.48
C VAL A 182 14.41 5.12 32.10
N TRP A 183 14.66 6.16 31.33
CA TRP A 183 15.03 7.46 31.87
C TRP A 183 13.88 7.93 32.75
N GLY A 184 14.05 7.85 34.05
CA GLY A 184 13.13 8.41 35.01
C GLY A 184 13.04 9.93 34.82
N LEU A 185 11.83 10.45 35.02
CA LEU A 185 11.49 11.87 35.09
C LEU A 185 12.35 12.62 36.12
#